data_8fd7c2c47d7e86a2fd07ffd8c742aad0
#
_entry.id   8fd7c2c47d7e86a2fd07ffd8c742aad0
#
_cell.length_a   1.000
_cell.length_b   1.000
_cell.length_c   1.000
_cell.angle_alpha   90.00
_cell.angle_beta   90.00
_cell.angle_gamma   90.00
#
_symmetry.space_group_name_H-M   'P 1'
#
loop_
_entity.id
_entity.type
_entity.pdbx_description
1 polymer ?
#
loop_
_entity_poly.entity_id
_entity_poly.type
_entity_poly.pdbx_seq_one_letter_code
_entity_poly.pdbx_strand_id
1 'polypeptide(L)'
;MASACWAAAEFQRIKEEIEAYARSHGFAKNVKATIEARGLVIRVLTDDLLFASGQATLQGRADGLLSEIAQLLNVDETHPISVEGNTDDVPIHSSQFPSNWELSTTRASTVVRFLIGHGVSPIRLTASGNAEQRPVDSNATAAGRARNRRVEIVMRRIHAAAGEGESEP
;
A
#
# COMPACT_ATOMS: atom_id res chain seq x y z
N MET A 1 -3.95 23.07 15.28
CA MET A 1 -5.21 22.29 15.33
C MET A 1 -5.90 22.13 13.97
N ALA A 2 -5.84 23.11 13.07
CA ALA A 2 -6.48 23.03 11.74
C ALA A 2 -5.91 21.92 10.84
N SER A 3 -4.59 21.66 10.85
CA SER A 3 -3.93 20.68 9.98
C SER A 3 -4.31 19.21 10.27
N ALA A 4 -4.51 18.84 11.53
CA ALA A 4 -4.86 17.47 11.89
C ALA A 4 -6.31 17.11 11.54
N CYS A 5 -7.22 18.07 11.66
CA CYS A 5 -8.63 17.87 11.30
C CYS A 5 -8.80 17.81 9.78
N TRP A 6 -8.03 18.60 9.04
CA TRP A 6 -8.06 18.60 7.58
C TRP A 6 -7.52 17.28 7.02
N ALA A 7 -6.38 16.79 7.54
CA ALA A 7 -5.80 15.50 7.12
C ALA A 7 -6.75 14.32 7.39
N ALA A 8 -7.49 14.34 8.51
CA ALA A 8 -8.45 13.29 8.81
C ALA A 8 -9.63 13.28 7.82
N ALA A 9 -10.15 14.45 7.45
CA ALA A 9 -11.22 14.59 6.46
C ALA A 9 -10.75 14.15 5.07
N GLU A 10 -9.51 14.49 4.71
CA GLU A 10 -8.91 14.11 3.43
C GLU A 10 -8.70 12.59 3.33
N PHE A 11 -8.16 11.96 4.37
CA PHE A 11 -8.01 10.50 4.42
C PHE A 11 -9.36 9.79 4.29
N GLN A 12 -10.39 10.31 4.94
CA GLN A 12 -11.74 9.75 4.85
C GLN A 12 -12.29 9.86 3.42
N ARG A 13 -12.11 11.01 2.76
CA ARG A 13 -12.52 11.22 1.37
C ARG A 13 -11.80 10.26 0.41
N ILE A 14 -10.47 10.18 0.49
CA ILE A 14 -9.68 9.28 -0.35
C ILE A 14 -10.11 7.82 -0.13
N LYS A 15 -10.31 7.41 1.13
CA LYS A 15 -10.81 6.08 1.47
C LYS A 15 -12.13 5.78 0.76
N GLU A 16 -13.10 6.68 0.87
CA GLU A 16 -14.44 6.50 0.28
C GLU A 16 -14.39 6.42 -1.25
N GLU A 17 -13.57 7.24 -1.90
CA GLU A 17 -13.40 7.23 -3.35
C GLU A 17 -12.75 5.94 -3.85
N ILE A 18 -11.71 5.44 -3.16
CA ILE A 18 -11.07 4.16 -3.49
C ILE A 18 -12.05 3.00 -3.35
N GLU A 19 -12.79 2.95 -2.24
CA GLU A 19 -13.77 1.89 -2.01
C GLU A 19 -14.93 1.96 -3.01
N ALA A 20 -15.37 3.15 -3.41
CA ALA A 20 -16.39 3.34 -4.44
C ALA A 20 -15.89 2.87 -5.81
N TYR A 21 -14.66 3.21 -6.18
CA TYR A 21 -14.03 2.73 -7.40
C TYR A 21 -13.95 1.19 -7.40
N ALA A 22 -13.47 0.61 -6.31
CA ALA A 22 -13.36 -0.84 -6.18
C ALA A 22 -14.71 -1.55 -6.34
N ARG A 23 -15.78 -1.01 -5.75
CA ARG A 23 -17.13 -1.56 -5.90
C ARG A 23 -17.64 -1.47 -7.34
N SER A 24 -17.46 -0.34 -7.99
CA SER A 24 -17.96 -0.12 -9.36
C SER A 24 -17.21 -0.95 -10.42
N HIS A 25 -15.99 -1.37 -10.14
CA HIS A 25 -15.14 -2.15 -11.06
C HIS A 25 -14.98 -3.63 -10.66
N GLY A 26 -15.74 -4.10 -9.68
CA GLY A 26 -15.71 -5.51 -9.27
C GLY A 26 -14.51 -5.91 -8.40
N PHE A 27 -13.81 -4.95 -7.78
CA PHE A 27 -12.62 -5.18 -6.93
C PHE A 27 -12.92 -5.10 -5.43
N ALA A 28 -14.18 -5.02 -5.03
CA ALA A 28 -14.55 -4.82 -3.63
C ALA A 28 -13.97 -5.88 -2.67
N LYS A 29 -13.74 -7.10 -3.15
CA LYS A 29 -13.12 -8.18 -2.36
C LYS A 29 -11.59 -8.10 -2.30
N ASN A 30 -10.99 -7.35 -3.20
CA ASN A 30 -9.55 -7.29 -3.38
C ASN A 30 -8.93 -6.01 -2.80
N VAL A 31 -9.73 -4.99 -2.55
CA VAL A 31 -9.28 -3.67 -2.11
C VAL A 31 -10.01 -3.27 -0.83
N LYS A 32 -9.24 -2.87 0.18
CA LYS A 32 -9.76 -2.34 1.42
C LYS A 32 -8.93 -1.14 1.86
N ALA A 33 -9.60 -0.04 2.17
CA ALA A 33 -8.96 1.13 2.74
C ALA A 33 -9.38 1.31 4.21
N THR A 34 -8.41 1.55 5.09
CA THR A 34 -8.63 1.77 6.52
C THR A 34 -7.81 2.95 7.00
N ILE A 35 -8.35 3.69 7.96
CA ILE A 35 -7.61 4.77 8.64
C ILE A 35 -7.07 4.20 9.95
N GLU A 36 -5.75 4.14 10.03
CA GLU A 36 -5.01 3.57 11.17
C GLU A 36 -4.15 4.66 11.84
N ALA A 37 -3.48 4.32 12.94
CA ALA A 37 -2.58 5.25 13.63
C ALA A 37 -1.48 5.78 12.69
N ARG A 38 -0.95 4.94 11.81
CA ARG A 38 0.11 5.30 10.84
C ARG A 38 -0.38 6.13 9.64
N GLY A 39 -1.69 6.19 9.39
CA GLY A 39 -2.28 6.95 8.29
C GLY A 39 -3.38 6.19 7.56
N LEU A 40 -3.64 6.58 6.32
CA LEU A 40 -4.55 5.86 5.42
C LEU A 40 -3.83 4.66 4.81
N VAL A 41 -4.34 3.48 5.07
CA VAL A 41 -3.79 2.20 4.57
C VAL A 41 -4.70 1.65 3.50
N ILE A 42 -4.19 1.53 2.28
CA ILE A 42 -4.89 0.92 1.15
C ILE A 42 -4.28 -0.48 0.95
N ARG A 43 -5.04 -1.51 1.29
CA ARG A 43 -4.66 -2.92 1.08
C ARG A 43 -5.19 -3.41 -0.24
N VAL A 44 -4.30 -3.90 -1.09
CA VAL A 44 -4.65 -4.51 -2.37
C VAL A 44 -4.15 -5.94 -2.36
N LEU A 45 -5.06 -6.91 -2.48
CA LEU A 45 -4.69 -8.32 -2.59
C LEU A 45 -3.97 -8.56 -3.91
N THR A 46 -2.92 -9.39 -3.87
CA THR A 46 -2.09 -9.61 -5.06
C THR A 46 -2.69 -10.58 -6.04
N ASP A 47 -3.37 -11.62 -5.53
CA ASP A 47 -3.90 -12.69 -6.37
C ASP A 47 -4.97 -12.16 -7.34
N ASP A 48 -4.85 -12.59 -8.58
CA ASP A 48 -5.79 -12.29 -9.67
C ASP A 48 -5.97 -10.78 -10.00
N LEU A 49 -5.28 -9.89 -9.32
CA LEU A 49 -5.38 -8.45 -9.55
C LEU A 49 -4.02 -7.81 -9.86
N LEU A 50 -3.10 -7.78 -8.90
CA LEU A 50 -1.82 -7.10 -9.09
C LEU A 50 -0.79 -7.96 -9.81
N PHE A 51 -0.58 -9.18 -9.33
CA PHE A 51 0.50 -10.07 -9.78
C PHE A 51 0.01 -11.50 -9.93
N ALA A 52 0.57 -12.21 -10.89
CA ALA A 52 0.46 -13.65 -10.94
C ALA A 52 1.28 -14.31 -9.81
N SER A 53 0.96 -15.54 -9.46
CA SER A 53 1.67 -16.29 -8.41
C SER A 53 3.18 -16.33 -8.69
N GLY A 54 3.97 -15.98 -7.70
CA GLY A 54 5.44 -15.96 -7.79
C GLY A 54 6.01 -14.90 -8.75
N GLN A 55 5.20 -14.00 -9.27
CA GLN A 55 5.61 -12.95 -10.20
C GLN A 55 5.58 -11.56 -9.55
N ALA A 56 6.36 -10.64 -10.09
CA ALA A 56 6.39 -9.24 -9.70
C ALA A 56 6.15 -8.26 -10.87
N THR A 57 5.61 -8.77 -11.98
CA THR A 57 5.14 -7.95 -13.11
C THR A 57 3.67 -7.65 -12.92
N LEU A 58 3.29 -6.37 -12.98
CA LEU A 58 1.89 -5.96 -12.86
C LEU A 58 1.04 -6.54 -13.99
N GLN A 59 -0.13 -7.01 -13.62
CA GLN A 59 -1.15 -7.42 -14.59
C GLN A 59 -1.92 -6.19 -15.08
N GLY A 60 -2.29 -6.16 -16.35
CA GLY A 60 -3.04 -5.04 -16.94
C GLY A 60 -4.39 -4.76 -16.27
N ARG A 61 -4.97 -5.74 -15.57
CA ARG A 61 -6.18 -5.56 -14.76
C ARG A 61 -5.99 -4.58 -13.60
N ALA A 62 -4.76 -4.41 -13.13
CA ALA A 62 -4.44 -3.50 -12.03
C ALA A 62 -4.30 -2.05 -12.46
N ASP A 63 -4.09 -1.77 -13.74
CA ASP A 63 -3.73 -0.45 -14.25
C ASP A 63 -4.77 0.61 -13.89
N GLY A 64 -6.04 0.33 -14.09
CA GLY A 64 -7.12 1.26 -13.76
C GLY A 64 -7.19 1.58 -12.27
N LEU A 65 -7.10 0.57 -11.41
CA LEU A 65 -7.11 0.75 -9.95
C LEU A 65 -5.90 1.54 -9.46
N LEU A 66 -4.71 1.17 -9.90
CA LEU A 66 -3.49 1.85 -9.48
C LEU A 66 -3.41 3.28 -10.02
N SER A 67 -3.96 3.54 -11.22
CA SER A 67 -4.09 4.90 -11.76
C SER A 67 -5.02 5.76 -10.90
N GLU A 68 -6.16 5.22 -10.48
CA GLU A 68 -7.07 5.93 -9.57
C GLU A 68 -6.41 6.22 -8.23
N ILE A 69 -5.73 5.23 -7.65
CA ILE A 69 -4.99 5.42 -6.41
C ILE A 69 -3.93 6.53 -6.58
N ALA A 70 -3.18 6.52 -7.68
CA ALA A 70 -2.17 7.56 -7.96
C ALA A 70 -2.78 8.97 -8.02
N GLN A 71 -3.93 9.11 -8.68
CA GLN A 71 -4.64 10.40 -8.76
C GLN A 71 -5.07 10.89 -7.37
N LEU A 72 -5.63 10.01 -6.56
CA LEU A 72 -6.07 10.35 -5.21
C LEU A 72 -4.90 10.68 -4.27
N LEU A 73 -3.77 9.99 -4.39
CA LEU A 73 -2.56 10.29 -3.63
C LEU A 73 -1.94 11.64 -4.01
N ASN A 74 -2.23 12.16 -5.20
CA ASN A 74 -1.75 13.46 -5.67
C ASN A 74 -2.64 14.64 -5.27
N VAL A 75 -3.78 14.40 -4.67
CA VAL A 75 -4.65 15.48 -4.13
C VAL A 75 -3.94 16.24 -3.00
N ASP A 76 -3.19 15.50 -2.17
CA ASP A 76 -2.33 16.07 -1.14
C ASP A 76 -0.89 15.61 -1.34
N GLU A 77 -0.04 16.50 -1.83
CA GLU A 77 1.36 16.21 -2.13
C GLU A 77 2.28 16.24 -0.90
N THR A 78 1.76 16.52 0.28
CA THR A 78 2.59 16.72 1.49
C THR A 78 2.88 15.42 2.25
N HIS A 79 1.96 14.45 2.22
CA HIS A 79 2.10 13.20 2.98
C HIS A 79 3.09 12.23 2.34
N PRO A 80 4.06 11.68 3.11
CA PRO A 80 4.90 10.58 2.65
C PRO A 80 4.06 9.31 2.39
N ILE A 81 4.51 8.53 1.42
CA ILE A 81 3.82 7.31 1.01
C ILE A 81 4.79 6.13 1.14
N SER A 82 4.41 5.09 1.89
CA SER A 82 5.12 3.82 1.86
C SER A 82 4.33 2.76 1.11
N VAL A 83 5.03 2.00 0.28
CA VAL A 83 4.49 0.84 -0.41
C VAL A 83 5.15 -0.40 0.16
N GLU A 84 4.36 -1.31 0.72
CA GLU A 84 4.81 -2.44 1.49
C GLU A 84 4.32 -3.74 0.85
N GLY A 85 5.25 -4.57 0.36
CA GLY A 85 4.96 -5.91 -0.16
C GLY A 85 4.94 -6.94 0.97
N ASN A 86 3.92 -7.81 0.96
CA ASN A 86 3.75 -8.87 1.95
C ASN A 86 3.37 -10.17 1.25
N THR A 87 3.87 -11.29 1.78
CA THR A 87 3.57 -12.63 1.31
C THR A 87 2.85 -13.47 2.36
N ASP A 88 2.40 -14.65 1.97
CA ASP A 88 2.09 -15.71 2.93
C ASP A 88 3.37 -16.42 3.38
N ASP A 89 3.22 -17.45 4.22
CA ASP A 89 4.36 -18.23 4.74
C ASP A 89 4.80 -19.40 3.84
N VAL A 90 4.19 -19.57 2.68
CA VAL A 90 4.64 -20.58 1.71
C VAL A 90 5.98 -20.12 1.11
N PRO A 91 7.05 -20.89 1.29
CA PRO A 91 8.35 -20.54 0.75
C PRO A 91 8.32 -20.45 -0.77
N ILE A 92 8.98 -19.41 -1.32
CA ILE A 92 9.28 -19.34 -2.74
C ILE A 92 10.77 -19.56 -2.93
N HIS A 93 11.12 -20.31 -3.96
CA HIS A 93 12.49 -20.44 -4.43
C HIS A 93 12.46 -20.63 -5.94
N SER A 94 12.84 -19.60 -6.66
CA SER A 94 12.90 -19.58 -8.12
C SER A 94 14.21 -18.96 -8.58
N SER A 95 14.52 -19.09 -9.88
CA SER A 95 15.68 -18.42 -10.47
C SER A 95 15.61 -16.90 -10.36
N GLN A 96 14.40 -16.34 -10.28
CA GLN A 96 14.14 -14.91 -10.19
C GLN A 96 14.10 -14.42 -8.75
N PHE A 97 13.53 -15.20 -7.83
CA PHE A 97 13.36 -14.83 -6.43
C PHE A 97 13.86 -15.93 -5.51
N PRO A 98 15.02 -15.73 -4.87
CA PRO A 98 15.57 -16.69 -3.91
C PRO A 98 14.70 -16.93 -2.68
N SER A 99 13.93 -15.91 -2.25
CA SER A 99 13.05 -15.99 -1.09
C SER A 99 11.85 -15.01 -1.18
N ASN A 100 10.96 -15.09 -0.21
CA ASN A 100 9.84 -14.15 -0.08
C ASN A 100 10.31 -12.70 0.16
N TRP A 101 11.54 -12.50 0.65
CA TRP A 101 12.11 -11.16 0.82
C TRP A 101 12.28 -10.46 -0.51
N GLU A 102 12.92 -11.09 -1.48
CA GLU A 102 13.17 -10.52 -2.80
C GLU A 102 11.85 -10.33 -3.56
N LEU A 103 10.94 -11.31 -3.48
CA LEU A 103 9.63 -11.21 -4.11
C LEU A 103 8.84 -10.01 -3.58
N SER A 104 8.71 -9.89 -2.28
CA SER A 104 7.92 -8.81 -1.65
C SER A 104 8.52 -7.43 -1.92
N THR A 105 9.84 -7.31 -1.84
CA THR A 105 10.56 -6.05 -2.12
C THR A 105 10.42 -5.64 -3.59
N THR A 106 10.54 -6.59 -4.51
CA THR A 106 10.39 -6.31 -5.95
C THR A 106 8.97 -5.91 -6.29
N ARG A 107 7.97 -6.55 -5.69
CA ARG A 107 6.56 -6.16 -5.87
C ARG A 107 6.29 -4.74 -5.39
N ALA A 108 6.80 -4.37 -4.23
CA ALA A 108 6.69 -3.00 -3.73
C ALA A 108 7.34 -1.99 -4.68
N SER A 109 8.55 -2.27 -5.15
CA SER A 109 9.28 -1.42 -6.11
C SER A 109 8.54 -1.29 -7.44
N THR A 110 7.90 -2.34 -7.91
CA THR A 110 7.11 -2.33 -9.14
C THR A 110 5.91 -1.39 -9.01
N VAL A 111 5.20 -1.44 -7.89
CA VAL A 111 4.08 -0.52 -7.62
C VAL A 111 4.58 0.92 -7.49
N VAL A 112 5.71 1.16 -6.80
CA VAL A 112 6.32 2.50 -6.71
C VAL A 112 6.62 3.06 -8.09
N ARG A 113 7.23 2.28 -8.99
CA ARG A 113 7.50 2.73 -10.37
C ARG A 113 6.23 3.06 -11.14
N PHE A 114 5.16 2.29 -10.94
CA PHE A 114 3.86 2.60 -11.54
C PHE A 114 3.33 3.95 -11.04
N LEU A 115 3.35 4.19 -9.74
CA LEU A 115 2.88 5.44 -9.14
C LEU A 115 3.69 6.65 -9.64
N ILE A 116 5.01 6.52 -9.75
CA ILE A 116 5.88 7.56 -10.34
C ILE A 116 5.48 7.86 -11.78
N GLY A 117 5.26 6.83 -12.58
CA GLY A 117 4.81 6.97 -13.96
C GLY A 117 3.44 7.65 -14.12
N HIS A 118 2.64 7.70 -13.04
CA HIS A 118 1.34 8.34 -12.97
C HIS A 118 1.35 9.64 -12.13
N GLY A 119 2.51 10.25 -11.95
CA GLY A 119 2.64 11.60 -11.43
C GLY A 119 2.88 11.71 -9.93
N VAL A 120 2.99 10.59 -9.19
CA VAL A 120 3.35 10.65 -7.77
C VAL A 120 4.84 10.99 -7.63
N SER A 121 5.14 12.03 -6.86
CA SER A 121 6.51 12.51 -6.67
C SER A 121 7.40 11.45 -6.00
N PRO A 122 8.56 11.10 -6.58
CA PRO A 122 9.45 10.07 -6.04
C PRO A 122 9.96 10.37 -4.63
N ILE A 123 10.09 11.64 -4.26
CA ILE A 123 10.58 12.03 -2.92
C ILE A 123 9.62 11.63 -1.80
N ARG A 124 8.35 11.42 -2.13
CA ARG A 124 7.34 10.98 -1.18
C ARG A 124 7.35 9.47 -0.95
N LEU A 125 7.94 8.70 -1.86
CA LEU A 125 7.74 7.26 -1.97
C LEU A 125 8.87 6.47 -1.29
N THR A 126 8.47 5.44 -0.55
CA THR A 126 9.36 4.41 0.00
C THR A 126 8.81 3.04 -0.37
N ALA A 127 9.66 2.15 -0.87
CA ALA A 127 9.32 0.76 -1.11
C ALA A 127 9.94 -0.13 -0.03
N SER A 128 9.17 -1.08 0.51
CA SER A 128 9.68 -2.07 1.46
C SER A 128 9.05 -3.44 1.22
N GLY A 129 9.80 -4.49 1.51
CA GLY A 129 9.32 -5.86 1.50
C GLY A 129 9.40 -6.45 2.91
N ASN A 130 8.33 -7.10 3.34
CA ASN A 130 8.22 -7.69 4.68
C ASN A 130 8.24 -9.23 4.64
N ALA A 131 8.34 -9.84 3.46
CA ALA A 131 8.16 -11.28 3.30
C ALA A 131 6.87 -11.76 4.00
N GLU A 132 6.93 -12.86 4.75
CA GLU A 132 5.81 -13.42 5.53
C GLU A 132 5.73 -12.88 6.98
N GLN A 133 6.54 -11.89 7.33
CA GLN A 133 6.74 -11.47 8.74
C GLN A 133 5.61 -10.61 9.32
N ARG A 134 4.68 -10.14 8.47
CA ARG A 134 3.58 -9.26 8.91
C ARG A 134 2.22 -9.80 8.46
N PRO A 135 1.80 -10.97 8.94
CA PRO A 135 0.50 -11.54 8.57
C PRO A 135 -0.65 -10.68 9.12
N VAL A 136 -1.72 -10.55 8.34
CA VAL A 136 -2.99 -9.95 8.75
C VAL A 136 -4.05 -11.01 9.05
N ASP A 137 -3.78 -12.26 8.68
CA ASP A 137 -4.66 -13.40 8.91
C ASP A 137 -3.83 -14.68 9.10
N SER A 138 -4.50 -15.76 9.46
CA SER A 138 -3.86 -17.06 9.66
C SER A 138 -3.31 -17.64 8.35
N ASN A 139 -2.05 -18.06 8.35
CA ASN A 139 -1.46 -18.81 7.24
C ASN A 139 -1.91 -20.29 7.21
N ALA A 140 -2.64 -20.75 8.24
CA ALA A 140 -3.15 -22.13 8.29
C ALA A 140 -4.24 -22.41 7.25
N THR A 141 -4.96 -21.38 6.81
CA THR A 141 -6.04 -21.51 5.82
C THR A 141 -5.67 -20.89 4.47
N ALA A 142 -6.20 -21.43 3.40
CA ALA A 142 -6.00 -20.85 2.07
C ALA A 142 -6.55 -19.41 1.98
N ALA A 143 -7.70 -19.14 2.60
CA ALA A 143 -8.29 -17.82 2.64
C ALA A 143 -7.43 -16.82 3.43
N GLY A 144 -6.85 -17.23 4.55
CA GLY A 144 -5.92 -16.40 5.33
C GLY A 144 -4.65 -16.10 4.57
N ARG A 145 -4.03 -17.11 3.92
CA ARG A 145 -2.87 -16.89 3.06
C ARG A 145 -3.16 -15.91 1.93
N ALA A 146 -4.32 -16.01 1.29
CA ALA A 146 -4.71 -15.08 0.23
C ALA A 146 -4.78 -13.63 0.73
N ARG A 147 -5.25 -13.40 1.95
CA ARG A 147 -5.26 -12.07 2.58
C ARG A 147 -3.87 -11.58 2.97
N ASN A 148 -2.96 -12.49 3.29
CA ASN A 148 -1.57 -12.16 3.61
C ASN A 148 -0.77 -11.75 2.36
N ARG A 149 -1.08 -12.32 1.18
CA ARG A 149 -0.48 -11.93 -0.10
C ARG A 149 -1.08 -10.60 -0.57
N ARG A 150 -0.48 -9.50 -0.12
CA ARG A 150 -1.00 -8.14 -0.36
C ARG A 150 0.11 -7.12 -0.54
N VAL A 151 -0.24 -6.02 -1.19
CA VAL A 151 0.52 -4.78 -1.14
C VAL A 151 -0.28 -3.77 -0.32
N GLU A 152 0.37 -3.10 0.60
CA GLU A 152 -0.20 -1.97 1.34
C GLU A 152 0.41 -0.68 0.83
N ILE A 153 -0.43 0.27 0.41
CA ILE A 153 -0.04 1.63 0.06
C ILE A 153 -0.49 2.51 1.21
N VAL A 154 0.45 3.11 1.92
CA VAL A 154 0.19 3.85 3.14
C VAL A 154 0.51 5.33 2.94
N MET A 155 -0.50 6.16 2.94
CA MET A 155 -0.35 7.62 3.03
C MET A 155 -0.16 7.98 4.50
N ARG A 156 1.09 8.26 4.88
CA ARG A 156 1.50 8.35 6.29
C ARG A 156 1.10 9.68 6.90
N ARG A 157 0.71 9.65 8.18
CA ARG A 157 0.50 10.87 8.94
C ARG A 157 1.80 11.64 9.09
N ILE A 158 1.73 12.95 8.92
CA ILE A 158 2.80 13.84 9.33
C ILE A 158 2.55 14.13 10.82
N HIS A 159 3.45 13.66 11.67
CA HIS A 159 3.48 14.10 13.06
C HIS A 159 4.06 15.50 13.07
N ALA A 160 3.33 16.47 13.64
CA ALA A 160 3.96 17.73 14.01
C ALA A 160 5.16 17.37 14.91
N ALA A 161 6.35 17.85 14.58
CA ALA A 161 7.50 17.71 15.45
C ALA A 161 7.05 18.16 16.85
N ALA A 162 7.18 17.29 17.84
CA ALA A 162 7.00 17.70 19.23
C ALA A 162 7.94 18.88 19.42
N GLY A 163 7.38 20.05 19.69
CA GLY A 163 8.18 21.24 19.90
C GLY A 163 9.26 20.91 20.92
N GLU A 164 10.51 21.09 20.52
CA GLU A 164 11.62 21.09 21.46
C GLU A 164 11.26 22.11 22.52
N GLY A 165 10.95 21.61 23.72
CA GLY A 165 10.74 22.47 24.88
C GLY A 165 12.02 23.24 25.08
N GLU A 166 11.97 24.54 24.82
CA GLU A 166 12.96 25.47 25.33
C GLU A 166 13.05 25.27 26.83
N SER A 167 14.10 24.60 27.25
CA SER A 167 14.61 24.76 28.59
C SER A 167 15.51 25.99 28.57
N GLU A 168 14.95 27.13 28.90
CA GLU A 168 15.76 28.27 29.29
C GLU A 168 16.17 28.18 30.74
N PRO A 169 17.34 28.75 31.07
CA PRO A 169 18.13 28.53 32.31
C PRO A 169 17.51 29.10 33.56
#